data_c598d082d63c2996599368995c95f510
#
_entry.id   c598d082d63c2996599368995c95f510
#
_cell.length_a   1.000
_cell.length_b   1.000
_cell.length_c   1.000
_cell.angle_alpha   90.00
_cell.angle_beta   90.00
_cell.angle_gamma   90.00
#
_symmetry.space_group_name_H-M   'P 1'
#
loop_
_entity.id
_entity.type
_entity.pdbx_description
1 polymer ?
#
loop_
_entity_poly.entity_id
_entity_poly.type
_entity_poly.pdbx_seq_one_letter_code
_entity_poly.pdbx_strand_id
1 'polypeptide(L)'
;VWTYLHVKDDGMLLFGFCDAAEKEMFVKLIGVSGIGPKMAISALSTFNPKELASAIAAGDVTRISSGPGIGKKTAQRVVLELQGILKSEADQFSAAEDSAKSGAMADASAALESMGFTSPEIAAALKGCTSEDVSAIMRYALKQLGGRA
;
A
#
# COMPACT_ATOMS: atom_id res chain seq x y z
N VAL A 1 -17.78 7.33 -7.11
CA VAL A 1 -18.25 6.20 -6.29
C VAL A 1 -17.87 4.90 -6.97
N TRP A 2 -17.22 4.02 -6.25
CA TRP A 2 -16.88 2.69 -6.71
C TRP A 2 -18.00 1.72 -6.36
N THR A 3 -18.40 0.84 -7.27
CA THR A 3 -19.50 -0.08 -7.05
C THR A 3 -19.09 -1.54 -7.24
N TYR A 4 -19.77 -2.42 -6.51
CA TYR A 4 -19.69 -3.87 -6.66
C TYR A 4 -21.09 -4.47 -6.76
N LEU A 5 -21.36 -5.18 -7.84
CA LEU A 5 -22.62 -5.88 -8.05
C LEU A 5 -22.47 -7.33 -7.57
N HIS A 6 -23.23 -7.69 -6.56
CA HIS A 6 -23.31 -9.06 -6.05
C HIS A 6 -24.57 -9.74 -6.57
N VAL A 7 -24.40 -10.76 -7.39
CA VAL A 7 -25.50 -11.51 -7.99
C VAL A 7 -25.63 -12.85 -7.25
N LYS A 8 -26.84 -13.15 -6.78
CA LYS A 8 -27.22 -14.45 -6.23
C LYS A 8 -28.47 -14.95 -6.93
N ASP A 9 -28.80 -16.23 -6.70
CA ASP A 9 -29.99 -16.86 -7.29
C ASP A 9 -31.30 -16.18 -6.87
N ASP A 10 -31.33 -15.52 -5.71
CA ASP A 10 -32.48 -14.83 -5.11
C ASP A 10 -32.47 -13.30 -5.31
N GLY A 11 -31.47 -12.74 -6.01
CA GLY A 11 -31.44 -11.32 -6.32
C GLY A 11 -30.06 -10.71 -6.58
N MET A 12 -30.09 -9.43 -6.92
CA MET A 12 -28.91 -8.62 -7.15
C MET A 12 -28.79 -7.54 -6.06
N LEU A 13 -27.61 -7.41 -5.49
CA LEU A 13 -27.29 -6.37 -4.50
C LEU A 13 -26.16 -5.50 -5.04
N LEU A 14 -26.34 -4.19 -5.01
CA LEU A 14 -25.32 -3.24 -5.39
C LEU A 14 -24.73 -2.58 -4.14
N PHE A 15 -23.41 -2.66 -4.01
CA PHE A 15 -22.66 -2.03 -2.93
C PHE A 15 -21.87 -0.84 -3.48
N GLY A 16 -21.85 0.28 -2.75
CA GLY A 16 -21.10 1.48 -3.11
C GLY A 16 -20.00 1.77 -2.09
N PHE A 17 -18.85 2.26 -2.58
CA PHE A 17 -17.65 2.55 -1.77
C PHE A 17 -17.15 3.96 -2.09
N CYS A 18 -16.59 4.62 -1.09
CA CYS A 18 -16.04 5.97 -1.25
C CYS A 18 -14.76 5.95 -2.11
N ASP A 19 -13.93 4.93 -1.96
CA ASP A 19 -12.68 4.78 -2.70
C ASP A 19 -12.43 3.35 -3.21
N ALA A 20 -11.38 3.20 -4.00
CA ALA A 20 -10.98 1.92 -4.58
C ALA A 20 -10.47 0.94 -3.51
N ALA A 21 -9.78 1.43 -2.47
CA ALA A 21 -9.22 0.59 -1.42
C ALA A 21 -10.31 -0.09 -0.58
N GLU A 22 -11.42 0.63 -0.30
CA GLU A 22 -12.60 0.04 0.35
C GLU A 22 -13.20 -1.09 -0.50
N LYS A 23 -13.37 -0.84 -1.80
CA LYS A 23 -13.89 -1.86 -2.72
C LYS A 23 -12.99 -3.08 -2.80
N GLU A 24 -11.68 -2.90 -2.94
CA GLU A 24 -10.73 -4.00 -3.00
C GLU A 24 -10.73 -4.84 -1.72
N MET A 25 -10.72 -4.18 -0.56
CA MET A 25 -10.79 -4.87 0.73
C MET A 25 -12.12 -5.61 0.88
N PHE A 26 -13.23 -5.03 0.44
CA PHE A 26 -14.52 -5.70 0.42
C PHE A 26 -14.50 -6.99 -0.40
N VAL A 27 -13.96 -6.93 -1.62
CA VAL A 27 -13.85 -8.11 -2.51
C VAL A 27 -12.99 -9.20 -1.88
N LYS A 28 -11.86 -8.83 -1.25
CA LYS A 28 -11.00 -9.77 -0.52
C LYS A 28 -11.74 -10.43 0.64
N LEU A 29 -12.49 -9.66 1.43
CA LEU A 29 -13.26 -10.16 2.57
C LEU A 29 -14.36 -11.14 2.16
N ILE A 30 -15.14 -10.84 1.12
CA ILE A 30 -16.21 -11.73 0.66
C ILE A 30 -15.68 -13.02 0.01
N GLY A 31 -14.41 -13.05 -0.39
CA GLY A 31 -13.72 -14.25 -0.86
C GLY A 31 -13.39 -15.23 0.29
N VAL A 32 -13.36 -14.75 1.53
CA VAL A 32 -13.10 -15.60 2.70
C VAL A 32 -14.34 -16.42 3.05
N SER A 33 -14.16 -17.73 3.17
CA SER A 33 -15.25 -18.64 3.54
C SER A 33 -15.85 -18.25 4.91
N GLY A 34 -17.16 -18.00 4.91
CA GLY A 34 -17.91 -17.60 6.10
C GLY A 34 -18.07 -16.08 6.28
N ILE A 35 -17.57 -15.27 5.33
CA ILE A 35 -17.83 -13.83 5.29
C ILE A 35 -18.80 -13.52 4.15
N GLY A 36 -19.97 -13.03 4.51
CA GLY A 36 -20.92 -12.50 3.54
C GLY A 36 -20.76 -10.99 3.32
N PRO A 37 -21.44 -10.44 2.28
CA PRO A 37 -21.35 -9.01 1.97
C PRO A 37 -21.76 -8.10 3.13
N LYS A 38 -22.79 -8.46 3.90
CA LYS A 38 -23.22 -7.70 5.09
C LYS A 38 -22.13 -7.62 6.17
N MET A 39 -21.43 -8.73 6.39
CA MET A 39 -20.34 -8.79 7.37
C MET A 39 -19.12 -8.00 6.88
N ALA A 40 -18.79 -8.08 5.60
CA ALA A 40 -17.71 -7.31 4.99
C ALA A 40 -17.95 -5.79 5.07
N ILE A 41 -19.17 -5.33 4.78
CA ILE A 41 -19.55 -3.92 4.96
C ILE A 41 -19.47 -3.50 6.43
N SER A 42 -19.95 -4.33 7.34
CA SER A 42 -19.86 -4.04 8.79
C SER A 42 -18.42 -3.90 9.27
N ALA A 43 -17.53 -4.75 8.77
CA ALA A 43 -16.10 -4.65 9.06
C ALA A 43 -15.50 -3.34 8.55
N LEU A 44 -15.79 -2.96 7.29
CA LEU A 44 -15.30 -1.73 6.67
C LEU A 44 -15.92 -0.45 7.25
N SER A 45 -17.11 -0.54 7.86
CA SER A 45 -17.71 0.57 8.60
C SER A 45 -17.02 0.81 9.95
N THR A 46 -16.33 -0.19 10.49
CA THR A 46 -15.65 -0.12 11.80
C THR A 46 -14.15 0.13 11.64
N PHE A 47 -13.55 -0.47 10.64
CA PHE A 47 -12.11 -0.39 10.36
C PHE A 47 -11.85 0.32 9.04
N ASN A 48 -10.89 1.22 9.03
CA ASN A 48 -10.33 1.73 7.78
C ASN A 48 -9.66 0.58 7.01
N PRO A 49 -9.76 0.51 5.67
CA PRO A 49 -9.12 -0.55 4.87
C PRO A 49 -7.64 -0.77 5.17
N LYS A 50 -6.87 0.30 5.39
CA LYS A 50 -5.44 0.23 5.75
C LYS A 50 -5.22 -0.38 7.14
N GLU A 51 -6.04 -0.02 8.12
CA GLU A 51 -5.97 -0.58 9.47
C GLU A 51 -6.33 -2.06 9.48
N LEU A 52 -7.36 -2.43 8.71
CA LEU A 52 -7.77 -3.82 8.58
C LEU A 52 -6.69 -4.66 7.89
N ALA A 53 -6.10 -4.15 6.81
CA ALA A 53 -4.98 -4.79 6.12
C ALA A 53 -3.77 -4.99 7.06
N SER A 54 -3.42 -3.97 7.84
CA SER A 54 -2.34 -4.03 8.82
C SER A 54 -2.63 -5.06 9.92
N ALA A 55 -3.85 -5.11 10.45
CA ALA A 55 -4.25 -6.09 11.47
C ALA A 55 -4.19 -7.53 10.92
N ILE A 56 -4.61 -7.75 9.67
CA ILE A 56 -4.54 -9.06 9.01
C ILE A 56 -3.09 -9.46 8.78
N ALA A 57 -2.25 -8.55 8.26
CA ALA A 57 -0.83 -8.82 8.03
C ALA A 57 -0.07 -9.13 9.33
N ALA A 58 -0.42 -8.44 10.43
CA ALA A 58 0.12 -8.70 11.77
C ALA A 58 -0.43 -9.99 12.42
N GLY A 59 -1.52 -10.55 11.89
CA GLY A 59 -2.19 -11.70 12.49
C GLY A 59 -2.97 -11.38 13.76
N ASP A 60 -3.40 -10.12 13.94
CA ASP A 60 -4.11 -9.66 15.14
C ASP A 60 -5.60 -10.06 15.11
N VAL A 61 -5.84 -11.33 15.41
CA VAL A 61 -7.18 -11.91 15.48
C VAL A 61 -8.06 -11.17 16.49
N THR A 62 -7.49 -10.67 17.58
CA THR A 62 -8.24 -9.98 18.64
C THR A 62 -8.83 -8.68 18.12
N ARG A 63 -8.03 -7.88 17.44
CA ARG A 63 -8.47 -6.62 16.84
C ARG A 63 -9.54 -6.86 15.77
N ILE A 64 -9.34 -7.83 14.87
CA ILE A 64 -10.31 -8.16 13.82
C ILE A 64 -11.62 -8.66 14.42
N SER A 65 -11.58 -9.48 15.48
CA SER A 65 -12.77 -10.01 16.14
C SER A 65 -13.53 -8.99 16.99
N SER A 66 -12.99 -7.80 17.22
CA SER A 66 -13.71 -6.70 17.88
C SER A 66 -14.73 -6.02 16.96
N GLY A 67 -14.66 -6.29 15.65
CA GLY A 67 -15.64 -5.80 14.69
C GLY A 67 -16.99 -6.47 14.82
N PRO A 68 -18.11 -5.73 14.62
CA PRO A 68 -19.45 -6.26 14.76
C PRO A 68 -19.71 -7.39 13.75
N GLY A 69 -20.16 -8.52 14.25
CA GLY A 69 -20.48 -9.71 13.45
C GLY A 69 -19.29 -10.61 13.13
N ILE A 70 -18.06 -10.23 13.50
CA ILE A 70 -16.86 -11.04 13.26
C ILE A 70 -16.48 -11.77 14.55
N GLY A 71 -16.79 -13.07 14.62
CA GLY A 71 -16.34 -13.92 15.74
C GLY A 71 -14.86 -14.31 15.61
N LYS A 72 -14.27 -14.79 16.73
CA LYS A 72 -12.86 -15.26 16.73
C LYS A 72 -12.53 -16.27 15.64
N LYS A 73 -13.43 -17.24 15.38
CA LYS A 73 -13.22 -18.24 14.30
C LYS A 73 -13.18 -17.59 12.92
N THR A 74 -14.06 -16.63 12.67
CA THR A 74 -14.10 -15.88 11.40
C THR A 74 -12.85 -15.02 11.26
N ALA A 75 -12.44 -14.31 12.32
CA ALA A 75 -11.22 -13.51 12.34
C ALA A 75 -9.95 -14.35 12.09
N GLN A 76 -9.84 -15.53 12.69
CA GLN A 76 -8.75 -16.48 12.43
C GLN A 76 -8.72 -16.92 10.97
N ARG A 77 -9.88 -17.17 10.37
CA ARG A 77 -9.99 -17.56 8.95
C ARG A 77 -9.58 -16.40 8.03
N VAL A 78 -10.01 -15.16 8.33
CA VAL A 78 -9.58 -13.96 7.61
C VAL A 78 -8.06 -13.84 7.62
N VAL A 79 -7.43 -13.98 8.77
CA VAL A 79 -5.96 -13.95 8.87
C VAL A 79 -5.35 -15.07 8.05
N LEU A 80 -5.83 -16.30 8.20
CA LEU A 80 -5.26 -17.46 7.51
C LEU A 80 -5.32 -17.34 5.98
N GLU A 81 -6.45 -16.88 5.43
CA GLU A 81 -6.67 -16.78 4.00
C GLU A 81 -6.08 -15.51 3.37
N LEU A 82 -6.13 -14.37 4.06
CA LEU A 82 -5.71 -13.08 3.49
C LEU A 82 -4.30 -12.63 3.90
N GLN A 83 -3.72 -13.16 4.97
CA GLN A 83 -2.41 -12.71 5.45
C GLN A 83 -1.31 -12.91 4.39
N GLY A 84 -1.32 -14.04 3.69
CA GLY A 84 -0.36 -14.31 2.62
C GLY A 84 -0.52 -13.36 1.43
N ILE A 85 -1.75 -13.09 1.03
CA ILE A 85 -2.07 -12.20 -0.10
C ILE A 85 -1.65 -10.77 0.22
N LEU A 86 -2.02 -10.26 1.39
CA LEU A 86 -1.71 -8.89 1.81
C LEU A 86 -0.20 -8.67 2.05
N LYS A 87 0.52 -9.67 2.54
CA LYS A 87 1.97 -9.61 2.66
C LYS A 87 2.65 -9.55 1.29
N SER A 88 2.24 -10.41 0.35
CA SER A 88 2.80 -10.39 -1.00
C SER A 88 2.52 -9.09 -1.75
N GLU A 89 1.35 -8.49 -1.55
CA GLU A 89 1.03 -7.17 -2.11
C GLU A 89 1.87 -6.07 -1.46
N ALA A 90 2.04 -6.09 -0.14
CA ALA A 90 2.88 -5.13 0.57
C ALA A 90 4.35 -5.23 0.14
N ASP A 91 4.86 -6.45 -0.06
CA ASP A 91 6.22 -6.69 -0.56
C ASP A 91 6.39 -6.21 -2.00
N GLN A 92 5.37 -6.35 -2.85
CA GLN A 92 5.38 -5.83 -4.22
C GLN A 92 5.31 -4.29 -4.25
N PHE A 93 4.54 -3.67 -3.35
CA PHE A 93 4.47 -2.21 -3.23
C PHE A 93 5.79 -1.63 -2.72
N SER A 94 6.40 -2.24 -1.69
CA SER A 94 7.71 -1.79 -1.19
C SER A 94 8.80 -1.98 -2.23
N ALA A 95 8.79 -3.07 -2.98
CA ALA A 95 9.72 -3.29 -4.09
C ALA A 95 9.50 -2.29 -5.25
N ALA A 96 8.26 -1.88 -5.50
CA ALA A 96 7.94 -0.86 -6.50
C ALA A 96 8.36 0.54 -6.04
N GLU A 97 8.18 0.88 -4.76
CA GLU A 97 8.65 2.14 -4.18
C GLU A 97 10.18 2.22 -4.15
N ASP A 98 10.85 1.13 -3.76
CA ASP A 98 12.31 1.05 -3.80
C ASP A 98 12.85 1.10 -5.24
N SER A 99 12.14 0.52 -6.20
CA SER A 99 12.47 0.62 -7.63
C SER A 99 12.27 2.02 -8.17
N ALA A 100 11.18 2.71 -7.77
CA ALA A 100 10.93 4.10 -8.18
C ALA A 100 11.97 5.07 -7.56
N LYS A 101 12.32 4.88 -6.29
CA LYS A 101 13.38 5.64 -5.62
C LYS A 101 14.74 5.40 -6.25
N SER A 102 15.04 4.14 -6.55
CA SER A 102 16.28 3.76 -7.24
C SER A 102 16.34 4.34 -8.65
N GLY A 103 15.22 4.36 -9.39
CA GLY A 103 15.13 4.95 -10.73
C GLY A 103 15.35 6.46 -10.70
N ALA A 104 14.64 7.20 -9.83
CA ALA A 104 14.79 8.65 -9.69
C ALA A 104 16.21 9.06 -9.27
N MET A 105 16.83 8.27 -8.39
CA MET A 105 18.20 8.49 -7.96
C MET A 105 19.21 8.21 -9.09
N ALA A 106 18.99 7.17 -9.89
CA ALA A 106 19.81 6.83 -11.05
C ALA A 106 19.70 7.91 -12.15
N ASP A 107 18.48 8.37 -12.44
CA ASP A 107 18.24 9.44 -13.41
C ASP A 107 18.88 10.77 -12.98
N ALA A 108 18.78 11.13 -11.70
CA ALA A 108 19.45 12.31 -11.14
C ALA A 108 20.98 12.17 -11.22
N SER A 109 21.53 10.98 -10.94
CA SER A 109 22.96 10.72 -11.04
C SER A 109 23.46 10.86 -12.48
N ALA A 110 22.75 10.28 -13.46
CA ALA A 110 23.08 10.40 -14.88
C ALA A 110 23.04 11.86 -15.37
N ALA A 111 22.05 12.63 -14.90
CA ALA A 111 21.95 14.05 -15.21
C ALA A 111 23.14 14.85 -14.63
N LEU A 112 23.53 14.58 -13.39
CA LEU A 112 24.70 15.23 -12.76
C LEU A 112 26.03 14.85 -13.43
N GLU A 113 26.19 13.61 -13.86
CA GLU A 113 27.35 13.17 -14.66
C GLU A 113 27.42 13.91 -16.00
N SER A 114 26.28 14.10 -16.67
CA SER A 114 26.23 14.89 -17.93
C SER A 114 26.58 16.37 -17.73
N MET A 115 26.42 16.90 -16.52
CA MET A 115 26.83 18.25 -16.12
C MET A 115 28.32 18.34 -15.74
N GLY A 116 29.05 17.21 -15.75
CA GLY A 116 30.49 17.15 -15.52
C GLY A 116 30.92 16.86 -14.09
N PHE A 117 29.99 16.48 -13.21
CA PHE A 117 30.34 16.04 -11.84
C PHE A 117 30.84 14.58 -11.85
N THR A 118 31.78 14.28 -10.97
CA THR A 118 32.33 12.93 -10.84
C THR A 118 31.45 12.05 -9.96
N SER A 119 31.46 10.72 -10.21
CA SER A 119 30.65 9.76 -9.43
C SER A 119 30.84 9.87 -7.91
N PRO A 120 32.07 10.08 -7.34
CA PRO A 120 32.23 10.28 -5.90
C PRO A 120 31.62 11.59 -5.38
N GLU A 121 31.64 12.66 -6.16
CA GLU A 121 30.99 13.94 -5.80
C GLU A 121 29.46 13.79 -5.77
N ILE A 122 28.91 13.12 -6.78
CA ILE A 122 27.49 12.82 -6.87
C ILE A 122 27.03 11.95 -5.69
N ALA A 123 27.77 10.88 -5.38
CA ALA A 123 27.45 10.01 -4.25
C ALA A 123 27.49 10.76 -2.91
N ALA A 124 28.44 11.68 -2.73
CA ALA A 124 28.53 12.51 -1.53
C ALA A 124 27.38 13.52 -1.44
N ALA A 125 27.01 14.14 -2.57
CA ALA A 125 25.94 15.14 -2.65
C ALA A 125 24.53 14.53 -2.47
N LEU A 126 24.34 13.28 -2.92
CA LEU A 126 23.06 12.55 -2.79
C LEU A 126 22.89 11.86 -1.42
N LYS A 127 23.95 11.80 -0.63
CA LYS A 127 23.90 11.19 0.70
C LYS A 127 22.94 11.94 1.63
N GLY A 128 21.88 11.26 2.04
CA GLY A 128 20.83 11.83 2.89
C GLY A 128 19.64 12.45 2.15
N CYS A 129 19.61 12.36 0.81
CA CYS A 129 18.44 12.73 0.04
C CYS A 129 17.38 11.62 0.12
N THR A 130 16.18 11.99 0.59
CA THR A 130 15.04 11.05 0.75
C THR A 130 13.89 11.35 -0.21
N SER A 131 14.10 12.23 -1.19
CA SER A 131 13.08 12.62 -2.18
C SER A 131 12.89 11.55 -3.26
N GLU A 132 11.68 11.45 -3.78
CA GLU A 132 11.29 10.57 -4.89
C GLU A 132 11.16 11.33 -6.23
N ASP A 133 11.25 12.65 -6.18
CA ASP A 133 11.19 13.51 -7.37
C ASP A 133 12.59 13.87 -7.86
N VAL A 134 12.88 13.52 -9.12
CA VAL A 134 14.17 13.79 -9.79
C VAL A 134 14.56 15.27 -9.67
N SER A 135 13.62 16.18 -9.87
CA SER A 135 13.87 17.63 -9.79
C SER A 135 14.26 18.09 -8.39
N ALA A 136 13.66 17.49 -7.35
CA ALA A 136 13.99 17.78 -5.96
C ALA A 136 15.37 17.20 -5.58
N ILE A 137 15.67 15.97 -6.05
CA ILE A 137 16.99 15.33 -5.88
C ILE A 137 18.08 16.20 -6.53
N MET A 138 17.86 16.64 -7.75
CA MET A 138 18.78 17.50 -8.51
C MET A 138 19.05 18.83 -7.76
N ARG A 139 18.00 19.50 -7.29
CA ARG A 139 18.15 20.75 -6.51
C ARG A 139 18.94 20.54 -5.23
N TYR A 140 18.65 19.44 -4.52
CA TYR A 140 19.37 19.08 -3.30
C TYR A 140 20.86 18.85 -3.58
N ALA A 141 21.17 18.03 -4.60
CA ALA A 141 22.54 17.72 -4.99
C ALA A 141 23.33 18.98 -5.44
N LEU A 142 22.73 19.80 -6.29
CA LEU A 142 23.36 21.04 -6.76
C LEU A 142 23.61 22.03 -5.61
N LYS A 143 22.74 22.10 -4.62
CA LYS A 143 22.96 22.90 -3.41
C LYS A 143 24.14 22.41 -2.59
N GLN A 144 24.32 21.08 -2.50
CA GLN A 144 25.48 20.49 -1.79
C GLN A 144 26.79 20.69 -2.58
N LEU A 145 26.73 20.59 -3.90
CA LEU A 145 27.88 20.77 -4.78
C LEU A 145 28.27 22.24 -4.95
N GLY A 146 27.27 23.14 -5.03
CA GLY A 146 27.50 24.59 -5.17
C GLY A 146 27.96 25.29 -3.88
N GLY A 147 27.77 24.71 -2.72
CA GLY A 147 28.25 25.25 -1.43
C GLY A 147 29.75 24.99 -1.16
N ARG A 148 30.46 24.37 -2.09
CA ARG A 148 31.89 24.03 -2.00
C ARG A 148 32.81 24.89 -2.91
N ALA A 149 32.22 25.91 -3.56
CA ALA A 149 33.00 26.86 -4.34
C ALA A 149 33.46 28.03 -3.49
#